data_fb35ea3c8ffeb1f0ce68f7db301ba02a
#
_entry.id   fb35ea3c8ffeb1f0ce68f7db301ba02a
#
_cell.length_a   1.000
_cell.length_b   1.000
_cell.length_c   1.000
_cell.angle_alpha   90.00
_cell.angle_beta   90.00
_cell.angle_gamma   90.00
#
_symmetry.space_group_name_H-M   'P 1'
#
loop_
_entity.id
_entity.type
_entity.pdbx_description
1 polymer ?
#
loop_
_entity_poly.entity_id
_entity_poly.type
_entity_poly.pdbx_seq_one_letter_code
_entity_poly.pdbx_strand_id
1 'polypeptide(L)'
;GKCRGTGQMRVIQRLGGMQFESSTTCDACRGRGKIIKNPCGNCRGTGFIRISKKLEVSIPAGIDDGERIALRGMGCDGKNGGPAGDLLITITVKPHELFRREGTSILCDAPITFAQAVLGAELEIPTIDGKVTYEIPEGTQTGKEFVLRDKGIPEVGNPRRRGNHRFTVVVETPTKLTKEQKELLRKLDESLDRSETPKIKKFFENLKDFFD
;
A
#
# COMPACT_ATOMS: atom_id res chain seq x y z
N GLY A 1 38.43 37.31 -14.21
CA GLY A 1 39.47 37.82 -13.35
C GLY A 1 40.35 36.76 -12.73
N LYS A 2 40.35 36.63 -11.41
CA LYS A 2 41.37 35.87 -10.65
C LYS A 2 41.43 34.35 -10.98
N CYS A 3 40.33 33.69 -11.22
CA CYS A 3 40.30 32.22 -11.47
C CYS A 3 40.13 31.86 -12.97
N ARG A 4 40.09 32.80 -13.88
CA ARG A 4 39.89 32.57 -15.33
C ARG A 4 38.68 31.65 -15.65
N GLY A 5 37.65 31.71 -14.83
CA GLY A 5 36.41 30.91 -15.03
C GLY A 5 36.38 29.53 -14.37
N THR A 6 37.49 29.08 -13.77
CA THR A 6 37.58 27.74 -13.15
C THR A 6 36.91 27.65 -11.78
N GLY A 7 36.68 28.78 -11.13
CA GLY A 7 36.16 28.81 -9.74
C GLY A 7 37.18 28.49 -8.67
N GLN A 8 38.38 28.03 -9.04
CA GLN A 8 39.46 27.65 -8.14
C GLN A 8 40.73 28.45 -8.45
N MET A 9 41.52 28.68 -7.42
CA MET A 9 42.84 29.30 -7.55
C MET A 9 43.89 28.30 -7.12
N ARG A 10 44.95 28.19 -7.88
CA ARG A 10 46.13 27.43 -7.51
C ARG A 10 47.01 28.29 -6.63
N VAL A 11 47.34 27.82 -5.48
CA VAL A 11 48.28 28.45 -4.53
C VAL A 11 49.51 27.57 -4.45
N ILE A 12 50.64 28.15 -4.86
CA ILE A 12 51.93 27.47 -4.78
C ILE A 12 52.63 27.97 -3.53
N GLN A 13 52.85 27.10 -2.57
CA GLN A 13 53.62 27.37 -1.35
C GLN A 13 54.99 26.72 -1.45
N ARG A 14 56.02 27.47 -1.17
CA ARG A 14 57.41 26.98 -1.10
C ARG A 14 57.80 26.87 0.36
N LEU A 15 58.06 25.69 0.82
CA LEU A 15 58.51 25.43 2.19
C LEU A 15 59.74 24.51 2.13
N GLY A 16 60.90 24.98 2.65
CA GLY A 16 62.09 24.15 2.77
C GLY A 16 62.65 23.58 1.47
N GLY A 17 62.51 24.28 0.33
CA GLY A 17 63.00 23.83 -0.98
C GLY A 17 62.02 22.95 -1.75
N MET A 18 60.88 22.55 -1.14
CA MET A 18 59.81 21.82 -1.81
C MET A 18 58.67 22.76 -2.20
N GLN A 19 58.07 22.50 -3.34
CA GLN A 19 56.97 23.28 -3.89
C GLN A 19 55.68 22.48 -3.74
N PHE A 20 54.75 23.01 -2.95
CA PHE A 20 53.42 22.42 -2.76
C PHE A 20 52.40 23.20 -3.59
N GLU A 21 51.65 22.51 -4.42
CA GLU A 21 50.55 23.08 -5.17
C GLU A 21 49.25 22.71 -4.45
N SER A 22 48.48 23.68 -3.98
CA SER A 22 47.18 23.49 -3.39
C SER A 22 46.13 24.28 -4.19
N SER A 23 44.92 23.74 -4.24
CA SER A 23 43.76 24.37 -4.88
C SER A 23 42.82 24.94 -3.84
N THR A 24 42.60 26.26 -3.91
CA THR A 24 41.65 26.94 -3.01
C THR A 24 40.49 27.54 -3.80
N THR A 25 39.36 27.70 -3.14
CA THR A 25 38.16 28.32 -3.73
C THR A 25 38.45 29.81 -4.05
N CYS A 26 38.09 30.26 -5.21
CA CYS A 26 38.30 31.66 -5.63
C CYS A 26 37.39 32.61 -4.81
N ASP A 27 37.98 33.55 -4.08
CA ASP A 27 37.28 34.52 -3.23
C ASP A 27 36.34 35.42 -4.02
N ALA A 28 36.70 35.79 -5.25
CA ALA A 28 35.93 36.71 -6.06
C ALA A 28 34.60 36.10 -6.58
N CYS A 29 34.60 34.84 -6.93
CA CYS A 29 33.39 34.15 -7.44
C CYS A 29 32.84 33.10 -6.48
N ARG A 30 33.53 32.85 -5.38
CA ARG A 30 33.13 31.82 -4.36
C ARG A 30 32.87 30.44 -4.99
N GLY A 31 33.77 30.01 -5.87
CA GLY A 31 33.68 28.73 -6.54
C GLY A 31 32.80 28.69 -7.81
N ARG A 32 32.06 29.75 -8.11
CA ARG A 32 31.08 29.75 -9.22
C ARG A 32 31.74 29.91 -10.62
N GLY A 33 32.98 30.33 -10.71
CA GLY A 33 33.68 30.62 -11.97
C GLY A 33 33.21 31.89 -12.70
N LYS A 34 32.06 32.40 -12.37
CA LYS A 34 31.39 33.57 -12.99
C LYS A 34 30.96 34.59 -11.95
N ILE A 35 31.04 35.88 -12.27
CA ILE A 35 30.56 36.99 -11.45
C ILE A 35 29.41 37.67 -12.19
N ILE A 36 28.25 37.77 -11.54
CA ILE A 36 27.07 38.43 -12.09
C ILE A 36 27.10 39.86 -11.60
N LYS A 37 27.37 40.80 -12.54
CA LYS A 37 27.42 42.25 -12.23
C LYS A 37 26.03 42.82 -12.02
N ASN A 38 25.07 42.42 -12.88
CA ASN A 38 23.67 42.87 -12.81
C ASN A 38 22.78 41.65 -12.59
N PRO A 39 22.40 41.34 -11.35
CA PRO A 39 21.53 40.21 -11.07
C PRO A 39 20.10 40.45 -11.58
N CYS A 40 19.52 39.46 -12.25
CA CYS A 40 18.14 39.48 -12.70
C CYS A 40 17.19 39.60 -11.49
N GLY A 41 16.16 40.44 -11.58
CA GLY A 41 15.15 40.66 -10.50
C GLY A 41 14.44 39.39 -10.09
N ASN A 42 14.16 38.47 -11.00
CA ASN A 42 13.43 37.22 -10.74
C ASN A 42 14.31 36.15 -10.08
N CYS A 43 15.49 35.88 -10.62
CA CYS A 43 16.36 34.82 -10.10
C CYS A 43 17.46 35.32 -9.14
N ARG A 44 17.67 36.64 -9.00
CA ARG A 44 18.68 37.26 -8.12
C ARG A 44 20.09 36.67 -8.31
N GLY A 45 20.43 36.28 -9.54
CA GLY A 45 21.71 35.68 -9.85
C GLY A 45 21.86 34.19 -9.61
N THR A 46 20.77 33.48 -9.26
CA THR A 46 20.81 32.01 -9.11
C THR A 46 20.78 31.28 -10.45
N GLY A 47 20.25 31.93 -11.51
CA GLY A 47 20.02 31.31 -12.82
C GLY A 47 18.74 30.47 -12.92
N PHE A 48 18.04 30.29 -11.81
CA PHE A 48 16.82 29.47 -11.74
C PHE A 48 15.68 30.27 -11.12
N ILE A 49 14.47 30.04 -11.60
CA ILE A 49 13.23 30.55 -11.04
C ILE A 49 12.35 29.36 -10.67
N ARG A 50 11.58 29.48 -9.58
CA ARG A 50 10.61 28.46 -9.20
C ARG A 50 9.32 28.72 -9.97
N ILE A 51 8.89 27.73 -10.72
CA ILE A 51 7.61 27.73 -11.43
C ILE A 51 6.73 26.59 -10.90
N SER A 52 5.42 26.80 -10.82
CA SER A 52 4.45 25.74 -10.54
C SER A 52 3.91 25.20 -11.85
N LYS A 53 4.02 23.91 -12.07
CA LYS A 53 3.54 23.21 -13.25
C LYS A 53 2.54 22.15 -12.83
N LYS A 54 1.36 22.12 -13.45
CA LYS A 54 0.41 21.04 -13.28
C LYS A 54 0.81 19.91 -14.21
N LEU A 55 0.93 18.71 -13.68
CA LEU A 55 1.23 17.48 -14.42
C LEU A 55 0.09 16.50 -14.22
N GLU A 56 -0.38 15.92 -15.31
CA GLU A 56 -1.35 14.85 -15.30
C GLU A 56 -0.59 13.53 -15.33
N VAL A 57 -0.88 12.66 -14.38
CA VAL A 57 -0.18 11.39 -14.18
C VAL A 57 -1.18 10.26 -14.20
N SER A 58 -1.01 9.33 -15.14
CA SER A 58 -1.80 8.11 -15.20
C SER A 58 -1.23 7.08 -14.21
N ILE A 59 -2.01 6.72 -13.21
CA ILE A 59 -1.64 5.69 -12.22
C ILE A 59 -2.20 4.36 -12.72
N PRO A 60 -1.35 3.34 -12.96
CA PRO A 60 -1.83 2.03 -13.40
C PRO A 60 -2.64 1.34 -12.29
N ALA A 61 -3.71 0.65 -12.69
CA ALA A 61 -4.48 -0.17 -11.76
C ALA A 61 -3.61 -1.32 -11.24
N GLY A 62 -3.77 -1.64 -9.96
CA GLY A 62 -3.00 -2.71 -9.31
C GLY A 62 -1.70 -2.25 -8.65
N ILE A 63 -1.30 -0.99 -8.82
CA ILE A 63 -0.07 -0.46 -8.19
C ILE A 63 -0.04 -0.74 -6.69
N ASP A 64 1.14 -1.03 -6.16
CA ASP A 64 1.30 -1.35 -4.75
C ASP A 64 1.71 -0.13 -3.91
N ASP A 65 1.56 -0.25 -2.59
CA ASP A 65 2.01 0.79 -1.67
C ASP A 65 3.52 0.95 -1.73
N GLY A 66 3.99 2.20 -1.74
CA GLY A 66 5.42 2.54 -1.84
C GLY A 66 6.02 2.43 -3.25
N GLU A 67 5.27 1.99 -4.25
CA GLU A 67 5.76 1.98 -5.63
C GLU A 67 6.02 3.38 -6.18
N ARG A 68 6.96 3.47 -7.13
CA ARG A 68 7.41 4.74 -7.70
C ARG A 68 7.19 4.79 -9.20
N ILE A 69 6.59 5.87 -9.65
CA ILE A 69 6.43 6.19 -11.07
C ILE A 69 7.47 7.23 -11.43
N ALA A 70 8.31 6.94 -12.44
CA ALA A 70 9.31 7.87 -12.95
C ALA A 70 8.80 8.56 -14.22
N LEU A 71 8.67 9.88 -14.17
CA LEU A 71 8.38 10.71 -15.34
C LEU A 71 9.68 11.29 -15.85
N ARG A 72 10.20 10.72 -16.94
CA ARG A 72 11.48 11.11 -17.52
C ARG A 72 11.45 12.53 -18.05
N GLY A 73 12.49 13.31 -17.73
CA GLY A 73 12.64 14.68 -18.19
C GLY A 73 11.63 15.69 -17.63
N MET A 74 10.81 15.29 -16.63
CA MET A 74 9.81 16.15 -15.98
C MET A 74 10.27 16.72 -14.64
N GLY A 75 11.51 16.44 -14.25
CA GLY A 75 12.14 16.99 -13.06
C GLY A 75 12.63 18.42 -13.24
N CYS A 76 13.55 18.84 -12.37
CA CYS A 76 14.16 20.17 -12.47
C CYS A 76 15.10 20.27 -13.68
N ASP A 77 15.16 21.48 -14.27
CA ASP A 77 16.08 21.77 -15.36
C ASP A 77 17.55 21.53 -14.93
N GLY A 78 18.34 21.01 -15.85
CA GLY A 78 19.76 20.79 -15.64
C GLY A 78 20.54 22.08 -15.50
N LYS A 79 21.64 22.04 -14.75
CA LYS A 79 22.57 23.18 -14.64
C LYS A 79 23.35 23.35 -15.95
N ASN A 80 23.62 24.60 -16.31
CA ASN A 80 24.45 24.99 -17.47
C ASN A 80 23.96 24.42 -18.83
N GLY A 81 22.62 24.30 -19.00
CA GLY A 81 22.04 23.78 -20.25
C GLY A 81 22.04 22.26 -20.36
N GLY A 82 22.27 21.54 -19.25
CA GLY A 82 22.12 20.10 -19.20
C GLY A 82 20.66 19.67 -19.35
N PRO A 83 20.40 18.41 -19.62
CA PRO A 83 19.03 17.88 -19.70
C PRO A 83 18.30 18.00 -18.38
N ALA A 84 16.96 18.10 -18.44
CA ALA A 84 16.12 18.05 -17.25
C ALA A 84 16.22 16.67 -16.59
N GLY A 85 16.10 16.64 -15.26
CA GLY A 85 16.07 15.41 -14.48
C GLY A 85 14.72 14.71 -14.57
N ASP A 86 14.58 13.58 -13.89
CA ASP A 86 13.34 12.83 -13.80
C ASP A 86 12.54 13.25 -12.56
N LEU A 87 11.23 13.18 -12.66
CA LEU A 87 10.33 13.34 -11.53
C LEU A 87 9.92 11.95 -11.01
N LEU A 88 10.26 11.66 -9.77
CA LEU A 88 9.86 10.42 -9.10
C LEU A 88 8.64 10.69 -8.23
N ILE A 89 7.56 9.95 -8.49
CA ILE A 89 6.30 10.02 -7.74
C ILE A 89 6.16 8.74 -6.93
N THR A 90 6.15 8.84 -5.61
CA THR A 90 5.90 7.70 -4.73
C THR A 90 4.39 7.62 -4.46
N ILE A 91 3.81 6.44 -4.65
CA ILE A 91 2.40 6.17 -4.42
C ILE A 91 2.22 5.67 -2.99
N THR A 92 1.23 6.21 -2.31
CA THR A 92 0.79 5.71 -1.00
C THR A 92 -0.65 5.23 -1.11
N VAL A 93 -0.87 3.95 -0.86
CA VAL A 93 -2.20 3.32 -0.89
C VAL A 93 -2.80 3.36 0.51
N LYS A 94 -3.95 4.01 0.65
CA LYS A 94 -4.66 4.05 1.93
C LYS A 94 -5.27 2.68 2.25
N PRO A 95 -5.20 2.22 3.51
CA PRO A 95 -5.92 1.02 3.94
C PRO A 95 -7.43 1.21 3.76
N HIS A 96 -8.11 0.13 3.38
CA HIS A 96 -9.56 0.10 3.23
C HIS A 96 -10.21 -0.48 4.49
N GLU A 97 -11.41 -0.02 4.86
CA GLU A 97 -12.11 -0.46 6.08
C GLU A 97 -12.52 -1.94 6.01
N LEU A 98 -12.99 -2.40 4.84
CA LEU A 98 -13.49 -3.77 4.66
C LEU A 98 -12.46 -4.72 4.06
N PHE A 99 -11.53 -4.21 3.26
CA PHE A 99 -10.63 -5.04 2.46
C PHE A 99 -9.20 -4.96 2.96
N ARG A 100 -8.59 -6.13 3.11
CA ARG A 100 -7.14 -6.27 3.28
C ARG A 100 -6.54 -6.77 1.98
N ARG A 101 -5.44 -6.17 1.58
CA ARG A 101 -4.72 -6.56 0.37
C ARG A 101 -3.59 -7.54 0.71
N GLU A 102 -3.47 -8.60 -0.07
CA GLU A 102 -2.36 -9.55 -0.03
C GLU A 102 -1.88 -9.80 -1.46
N GLY A 103 -0.87 -9.03 -1.88
CA GLY A 103 -0.41 -9.01 -3.27
C GLY A 103 -1.54 -8.58 -4.23
N THR A 104 -1.94 -9.46 -5.15
CA THR A 104 -3.09 -9.25 -6.04
C THR A 104 -4.40 -9.75 -5.46
N SER A 105 -4.38 -10.49 -4.37
CA SER A 105 -5.58 -10.98 -3.69
C SER A 105 -6.14 -9.96 -2.72
N ILE A 106 -7.45 -10.04 -2.51
CA ILE A 106 -8.19 -9.25 -1.52
C ILE A 106 -8.78 -10.21 -0.49
N LEU A 107 -8.71 -9.82 0.77
CA LEU A 107 -9.33 -10.53 1.88
C LEU A 107 -10.38 -9.64 2.51
N CYS A 108 -11.52 -10.22 2.88
CA CYS A 108 -12.52 -9.58 3.73
C CYS A 108 -13.17 -10.59 4.67
N ASP A 109 -13.73 -10.09 5.75
CA ASP A 109 -14.52 -10.88 6.68
C ASP A 109 -16.00 -10.68 6.36
N ALA A 110 -16.75 -11.79 6.20
CA ALA A 110 -18.19 -11.78 5.93
C ALA A 110 -18.93 -12.21 7.19
N PRO A 111 -19.51 -11.27 7.96
CA PRO A 111 -20.30 -11.62 9.12
C PRO A 111 -21.62 -12.23 8.68
N ILE A 112 -21.97 -13.36 9.29
CA ILE A 112 -23.24 -14.06 9.08
C ILE A 112 -23.89 -14.44 10.41
N THR A 113 -25.18 -14.64 10.39
CA THR A 113 -25.91 -15.14 11.57
C THR A 113 -25.70 -16.64 11.75
N PHE A 114 -25.92 -17.13 12.97
CA PHE A 114 -25.92 -18.56 13.28
C PHE A 114 -26.89 -19.34 12.38
N ALA A 115 -28.10 -18.80 12.17
CA ALA A 115 -29.09 -19.44 11.31
C ALA A 115 -28.64 -19.58 9.87
N GLN A 116 -28.00 -18.54 9.31
CA GLN A 116 -27.43 -18.58 7.96
C GLN A 116 -26.30 -19.59 7.85
N ALA A 117 -25.48 -19.72 8.90
CA ALA A 117 -24.39 -20.70 8.93
C ALA A 117 -24.91 -22.15 8.93
N VAL A 118 -26.00 -22.41 9.65
CA VAL A 118 -26.59 -23.75 9.80
C VAL A 118 -27.37 -24.15 8.56
N LEU A 119 -28.25 -23.25 8.08
CA LEU A 119 -29.20 -23.55 7.00
C LEU A 119 -28.67 -23.31 5.61
N GLY A 120 -27.47 -22.67 5.51
CA GLY A 120 -27.01 -22.09 4.27
C GLY A 120 -27.74 -20.79 3.96
N ALA A 121 -27.16 -19.96 3.12
CA ALA A 121 -27.76 -18.69 2.70
C ALA A 121 -27.09 -18.14 1.45
N GLU A 122 -27.84 -17.36 0.69
CA GLU A 122 -27.26 -16.45 -0.31
C GLU A 122 -26.78 -15.16 0.35
N LEU A 123 -25.52 -14.82 0.13
CA LEU A 123 -24.91 -13.60 0.65
C LEU A 123 -24.47 -12.68 -0.48
N GLU A 124 -24.71 -11.39 -0.28
CA GLU A 124 -24.09 -10.35 -1.12
C GLU A 124 -22.71 -10.01 -0.61
N ILE A 125 -21.70 -10.53 -1.26
CA ILE A 125 -20.29 -10.25 -0.91
C ILE A 125 -19.82 -9.00 -1.66
N PRO A 126 -19.35 -7.96 -0.94
CA PRO A 126 -18.78 -6.78 -1.56
C PRO A 126 -17.45 -7.15 -2.25
N THR A 127 -17.25 -6.67 -3.47
CA THR A 127 -15.99 -6.79 -4.20
C THR A 127 -15.56 -5.42 -4.71
N ILE A 128 -14.36 -5.29 -5.25
CA ILE A 128 -13.91 -4.01 -5.85
C ILE A 128 -14.70 -3.60 -7.09
N ASP A 129 -15.39 -4.53 -7.74
CA ASP A 129 -16.21 -4.24 -8.93
C ASP A 129 -17.70 -4.07 -8.62
N GLY A 130 -18.08 -4.21 -7.35
CA GLY A 130 -19.47 -4.20 -6.92
C GLY A 130 -19.81 -5.43 -6.06
N LYS A 131 -21.10 -5.74 -5.93
CA LYS A 131 -21.57 -6.88 -5.13
C LYS A 131 -21.66 -8.14 -5.99
N VAL A 132 -21.33 -9.27 -5.40
CA VAL A 132 -21.48 -10.60 -5.99
C VAL A 132 -22.29 -11.48 -5.05
N THR A 133 -23.35 -12.11 -5.55
CA THR A 133 -24.11 -13.09 -4.78
C THR A 133 -23.33 -14.39 -4.71
N TYR A 134 -23.18 -14.93 -3.49
CA TYR A 134 -22.53 -16.21 -3.23
C TYR A 134 -23.38 -17.06 -2.32
N GLU A 135 -23.58 -18.31 -2.70
CA GLU A 135 -24.33 -19.29 -1.93
C GLU A 135 -23.40 -19.97 -0.91
N ILE A 136 -23.70 -19.81 0.36
CA ILE A 136 -22.99 -20.49 1.45
C ILE A 136 -23.67 -21.79 1.76
N PRO A 137 -22.94 -22.94 1.72
CA PRO A 137 -23.48 -24.24 2.06
C PRO A 137 -23.92 -24.32 3.51
N GLU A 138 -24.93 -25.15 3.76
CA GLU A 138 -25.36 -25.50 5.11
C GLU A 138 -24.21 -26.08 5.95
N GLY A 139 -24.26 -25.87 7.27
CA GLY A 139 -23.24 -26.34 8.21
C GLY A 139 -21.90 -25.62 8.09
N THR A 140 -21.85 -24.44 7.44
CA THR A 140 -20.62 -23.64 7.30
C THR A 140 -20.13 -23.17 8.66
N GLN A 141 -18.88 -23.51 8.99
CA GLN A 141 -18.24 -23.14 10.25
C GLN A 141 -17.61 -21.75 10.18
N THR A 142 -17.56 -21.07 11.34
CA THR A 142 -16.80 -19.81 11.44
C THR A 142 -15.33 -20.05 11.11
N GLY A 143 -14.71 -19.10 10.43
CA GLY A 143 -13.32 -19.19 9.95
C GLY A 143 -13.17 -19.95 8.61
N LYS A 144 -14.27 -20.43 8.00
CA LYS A 144 -14.20 -21.04 6.66
C LYS A 144 -13.97 -19.96 5.62
N GLU A 145 -12.96 -20.17 4.80
CA GLU A 145 -12.59 -19.28 3.69
C GLU A 145 -13.25 -19.77 2.39
N PHE A 146 -13.76 -18.81 1.62
CA PHE A 146 -14.27 -19.01 0.27
C PHE A 146 -13.52 -18.10 -0.71
N VAL A 147 -13.45 -18.52 -1.96
CA VAL A 147 -12.64 -17.85 -2.99
C VAL A 147 -13.51 -17.50 -4.19
N LEU A 148 -13.58 -16.21 -4.50
CA LEU A 148 -14.13 -15.69 -5.74
C LEU A 148 -12.96 -15.46 -6.71
N ARG A 149 -12.89 -16.28 -7.75
CA ARG A 149 -11.81 -16.20 -8.75
C ARG A 149 -11.92 -14.92 -9.56
N ASP A 150 -10.76 -14.34 -9.91
CA ASP A 150 -10.63 -13.16 -10.78
C ASP A 150 -11.38 -11.89 -10.26
N LYS A 151 -11.72 -11.85 -8.95
CA LYS A 151 -12.37 -10.72 -8.29
C LYS A 151 -11.42 -9.92 -7.40
N GLY A 152 -10.12 -10.21 -7.48
CA GLY A 152 -9.07 -9.46 -6.80
C GLY A 152 -8.55 -8.26 -7.58
N ILE A 153 -7.39 -7.77 -7.18
CA ILE A 153 -6.70 -6.62 -7.79
C ILE A 153 -6.09 -7.03 -9.14
N PRO A 154 -6.18 -6.19 -10.18
CA PRO A 154 -5.50 -6.44 -11.43
C PRO A 154 -3.98 -6.38 -11.26
N GLU A 155 -3.24 -7.15 -12.04
CA GLU A 155 -1.78 -7.11 -12.10
C GLU A 155 -1.31 -5.85 -12.83
N VAL A 156 -0.29 -5.18 -12.30
CA VAL A 156 0.30 -4.00 -12.93
C VAL A 156 0.83 -4.35 -14.32
N GLY A 157 0.39 -3.60 -15.34
CA GLY A 157 0.78 -3.85 -16.72
C GLY A 157 -0.05 -4.93 -17.44
N ASN A 158 -0.83 -5.73 -16.73
CA ASN A 158 -1.75 -6.71 -17.33
C ASN A 158 -3.12 -6.68 -16.64
N PRO A 159 -4.00 -5.73 -16.97
CA PRO A 159 -5.32 -5.58 -16.33
C PRO A 159 -6.27 -6.78 -16.50
N ARG A 160 -6.00 -7.65 -17.48
CA ARG A 160 -6.81 -8.86 -17.70
C ARG A 160 -6.50 -9.96 -16.68
N ARG A 161 -5.30 -9.96 -16.10
CA ARG A 161 -4.92 -10.91 -15.08
C ARG A 161 -5.21 -10.30 -13.72
N ARG A 162 -6.07 -10.95 -12.96
CA ARG A 162 -6.52 -10.49 -11.65
C ARG A 162 -6.24 -11.55 -10.60
N GLY A 163 -6.03 -11.10 -9.39
CA GLY A 163 -5.99 -11.99 -8.24
C GLY A 163 -7.38 -12.47 -7.82
N ASN A 164 -7.43 -13.16 -6.71
CA ASN A 164 -8.69 -13.68 -6.17
C ASN A 164 -9.20 -12.77 -5.05
N HIS A 165 -10.51 -12.82 -4.83
CA HIS A 165 -11.12 -12.28 -3.64
C HIS A 165 -11.41 -13.44 -2.70
N ARG A 166 -10.85 -13.42 -1.52
CA ARG A 166 -11.06 -14.41 -0.47
C ARG A 166 -11.90 -13.78 0.63
N PHE A 167 -12.97 -14.44 1.02
CA PHE A 167 -13.74 -13.97 2.17
C PHE A 167 -13.85 -15.07 3.22
N THR A 168 -13.69 -14.65 4.47
CA THR A 168 -13.78 -15.55 5.62
C THR A 168 -15.11 -15.33 6.30
N VAL A 169 -15.86 -16.41 6.48
CA VAL A 169 -17.13 -16.37 7.17
C VAL A 169 -16.88 -16.24 8.67
N VAL A 170 -17.50 -15.24 9.28
CA VAL A 170 -17.48 -15.01 10.73
C VAL A 170 -18.90 -15.10 11.26
N VAL A 171 -19.18 -16.12 12.07
CA VAL A 171 -20.51 -16.28 12.68
C VAL A 171 -20.62 -15.29 13.84
N GLU A 172 -21.57 -14.36 13.74
CA GLU A 172 -21.83 -13.37 14.76
C GLU A 172 -22.93 -13.87 15.69
N THR A 173 -22.64 -13.85 17.00
CA THR A 173 -23.61 -14.21 18.04
C THR A 173 -24.41 -12.98 18.46
N PRO A 174 -25.75 -12.99 18.35
CA PRO A 174 -26.58 -11.85 18.72
C PRO A 174 -26.52 -11.59 20.23
N THR A 175 -26.28 -10.31 20.58
CA THR A 175 -26.15 -9.91 22.00
C THR A 175 -27.49 -9.53 22.66
N LYS A 176 -28.48 -9.14 21.86
CA LYS A 176 -29.80 -8.68 22.35
C LYS A 176 -30.88 -9.58 21.79
N LEU A 177 -31.40 -10.45 22.61
CA LEU A 177 -32.49 -11.40 22.28
C LEU A 177 -33.74 -11.10 23.06
N THR A 178 -34.90 -11.25 22.44
CA THR A 178 -36.20 -11.23 23.10
C THR A 178 -36.42 -12.51 23.96
N LYS A 179 -37.40 -12.48 24.83
CA LYS A 179 -37.75 -13.68 25.64
C LYS A 179 -38.11 -14.87 24.76
N GLU A 180 -38.91 -14.65 23.73
CA GLU A 180 -39.32 -15.67 22.76
C GLU A 180 -38.13 -16.28 21.99
N GLN A 181 -37.21 -15.44 21.53
CA GLN A 181 -36.00 -15.92 20.86
C GLN A 181 -35.12 -16.78 21.77
N LYS A 182 -35.01 -16.41 23.05
CA LYS A 182 -34.28 -17.21 24.04
C LYS A 182 -34.93 -18.58 24.27
N GLU A 183 -36.25 -18.64 24.27
CA GLU A 183 -36.99 -19.91 24.42
C GLU A 183 -36.82 -20.82 23.20
N LEU A 184 -36.85 -20.24 21.98
CA LEU A 184 -36.60 -20.99 20.76
C LEU A 184 -35.15 -21.55 20.73
N LEU A 185 -34.17 -20.78 21.15
CA LEU A 185 -32.79 -21.25 21.24
C LEU A 185 -32.62 -22.35 22.28
N ARG A 186 -33.31 -22.29 23.43
CA ARG A 186 -33.27 -23.38 24.41
C ARG A 186 -33.89 -24.65 23.86
N LYS A 187 -35.02 -24.56 23.18
CA LYS A 187 -35.65 -25.73 22.54
C LYS A 187 -34.74 -26.34 21.47
N LEU A 188 -34.04 -25.49 20.71
CA LEU A 188 -33.07 -25.97 19.75
C LEU A 188 -31.92 -26.70 20.44
N ASP A 189 -31.33 -26.12 21.50
CA ASP A 189 -30.22 -26.71 22.26
C ASP A 189 -30.63 -28.07 22.90
N GLU A 190 -31.84 -28.16 23.41
CA GLU A 190 -32.41 -29.40 23.96
C GLU A 190 -32.63 -30.50 22.90
N SER A 191 -32.90 -30.10 21.65
CA SER A 191 -33.13 -31.04 20.53
C SER A 191 -31.84 -31.50 19.86
N LEU A 192 -30.70 -30.75 20.02
CA LEU A 192 -29.44 -31.09 19.42
C LEU A 192 -28.75 -32.26 20.14
N ASP A 193 -28.40 -33.28 19.39
CA ASP A 193 -27.55 -34.36 19.92
C ASP A 193 -26.07 -33.97 19.83
N ARG A 194 -25.26 -34.44 20.77
CA ARG A 194 -23.80 -34.23 20.81
C ARG A 194 -23.06 -34.77 19.57
N SER A 195 -23.70 -35.72 18.86
CA SER A 195 -23.16 -36.24 17.59
C SER A 195 -23.16 -35.21 16.48
N GLU A 196 -24.04 -34.20 16.52
CA GLU A 196 -24.19 -33.14 15.53
C GLU A 196 -23.15 -32.02 15.68
N THR A 197 -22.41 -32.02 16.81
CA THR A 197 -21.35 -31.06 17.10
C THR A 197 -20.00 -31.76 17.28
N PRO A 198 -19.36 -32.21 16.19
CA PRO A 198 -18.17 -33.08 16.25
C PRO A 198 -16.97 -32.46 16.98
N LYS A 199 -16.81 -31.16 16.95
CA LYS A 199 -15.72 -30.49 17.68
C LYS A 199 -15.92 -30.52 19.19
N ILE A 200 -17.19 -30.35 19.65
CA ILE A 200 -17.56 -30.42 21.06
C ILE A 200 -17.36 -31.83 21.54
N LYS A 201 -17.83 -32.83 20.77
CA LYS A 201 -17.69 -34.25 21.08
C LYS A 201 -16.21 -34.61 21.24
N LYS A 202 -15.38 -34.31 20.27
CA LYS A 202 -13.93 -34.58 20.31
C LYS A 202 -13.22 -33.90 21.48
N PHE A 203 -13.63 -32.68 21.83
CA PHE A 203 -13.09 -31.97 22.99
C PHE A 203 -13.36 -32.72 24.29
N PHE A 204 -14.59 -33.18 24.49
CA PHE A 204 -14.96 -33.94 25.71
C PHE A 204 -14.38 -35.37 25.74
N GLU A 205 -14.18 -36.02 24.58
CA GLU A 205 -13.48 -37.29 24.48
C GLU A 205 -12.01 -37.12 24.90
N ASN A 206 -11.30 -36.17 24.32
CA ASN A 206 -9.92 -35.87 24.69
C ASN A 206 -9.76 -35.47 26.16
N LEU A 207 -10.76 -34.81 26.76
CA LEU A 207 -10.75 -34.44 28.16
C LEU A 207 -10.83 -35.66 29.08
N LYS A 208 -11.62 -36.67 28.70
CA LYS A 208 -11.70 -37.95 29.45
C LYS A 208 -10.39 -38.71 29.42
N ASP A 209 -9.77 -38.80 28.21
CA ASP A 209 -8.48 -39.48 28.02
C ASP A 209 -7.32 -38.79 28.75
N PHE A 210 -7.51 -37.56 29.19
CA PHE A 210 -6.48 -36.81 29.95
C PHE A 210 -6.56 -37.02 31.46
N PHE A 211 -7.74 -37.42 31.96
CA PHE A 211 -7.97 -37.64 33.39
C PHE A 211 -8.08 -39.14 33.80
N ASP A 212 -8.09 -40.06 32.82
CA ASP A 212 -7.92 -41.49 33.01
C ASP A 212 -6.45 -41.89 32.86
#